data_7404e5432b7434fe5cb7545730faf42b
#
_entry.id   7404e5432b7434fe5cb7545730faf42b
#
_cell.length_a   1.000
_cell.length_b   1.000
_cell.length_c   1.000
_cell.angle_alpha   90.00
_cell.angle_beta   90.00
_cell.angle_gamma   90.00
#
_symmetry.space_group_name_H-M   'P 1'
#
loop_
_entity.id
_entity.type
_entity.pdbx_description
1 polymer ?
#
loop_
_entity_poly.entity_id
_entity_poly.type
_entity_poly.pdbx_seq_one_letter_code
_entity_poly.pdbx_strand_id
1 'polypeptide(L)'
;MPKDKGVVKRAIVTPDKHFPLADKKAIGCLTKAIEIVKPDTYVDLGDVGEFHAFSAWRFKRKKKPPLEYIIPRVDKDVEAGIQLLDTIDESLDKANVKIKHMIQGNHDVWPDMFVDQHPYIPQYKFDKACM
;
A
#
# COMPACT_ATOMS: atom_id res chain seq x y z
N MET A 1 -9.22 -30.04 -35.70
CA MET A 1 -8.96 -28.67 -35.23
C MET A 1 -7.98 -28.70 -34.07
N PRO A 2 -6.89 -27.94 -34.08
CA PRO A 2 -6.03 -27.86 -32.93
C PRO A 2 -6.87 -27.22 -31.81
N LYS A 3 -6.95 -27.88 -30.64
CA LYS A 3 -7.51 -27.29 -29.45
C LYS A 3 -6.65 -26.07 -29.13
N ASP A 4 -7.26 -24.89 -29.19
CA ASP A 4 -6.66 -23.65 -28.73
C ASP A 4 -6.17 -23.91 -27.29
N LYS A 5 -4.85 -24.02 -27.12
CA LYS A 5 -4.24 -24.13 -25.80
C LYS A 5 -4.42 -22.75 -25.18
N GLY A 6 -5.52 -22.58 -24.47
CA GLY A 6 -5.84 -21.31 -23.83
C GLY A 6 -4.60 -20.75 -23.12
N VAL A 7 -4.27 -19.50 -23.40
CA VAL A 7 -3.17 -18.79 -22.75
C VAL A 7 -3.47 -18.73 -21.26
N VAL A 8 -2.69 -19.44 -20.44
CA VAL A 8 -2.83 -19.38 -18.99
C VAL A 8 -2.32 -18.02 -18.52
N LYS A 9 -3.22 -17.20 -18.00
CA LYS A 9 -2.87 -15.94 -17.35
C LYS A 9 -2.58 -16.17 -15.88
N ARG A 10 -1.57 -15.50 -15.36
CA ARG A 10 -1.13 -15.60 -13.96
C ARG A 10 -1.31 -14.27 -13.26
N ALA A 11 -1.80 -14.31 -12.04
CA ALA A 11 -1.89 -13.13 -11.18
C ALA A 11 -1.20 -13.40 -9.83
N ILE A 12 -0.57 -12.37 -9.28
CA ILE A 12 -0.17 -12.33 -7.88
C ILE A 12 -1.07 -11.36 -7.15
N VAL A 13 -1.64 -11.80 -6.04
CA VAL A 13 -2.55 -11.02 -5.20
C VAL A 13 -1.97 -10.95 -3.80
N THR A 14 -1.81 -9.75 -3.26
CA THR A 14 -1.20 -9.54 -1.94
C THR A 14 -2.04 -8.62 -1.07
N PRO A 15 -2.32 -8.97 0.19
CA PRO A 15 -2.98 -8.10 1.16
C PRO A 15 -2.00 -7.52 2.20
N ASP A 16 -2.48 -6.63 3.03
CA ASP A 16 -2.05 -6.33 4.40
C ASP A 16 -0.54 -6.11 4.59
N LYS A 17 0.04 -5.15 3.91
CA LYS A 17 1.47 -4.81 4.08
C LYS A 17 1.73 -4.01 5.35
N HIS A 18 0.79 -3.12 5.71
CA HIS A 18 0.83 -2.32 6.95
C HIS A 18 2.18 -1.63 7.19
N PHE A 19 2.73 -0.96 6.17
CA PHE A 19 3.95 -0.22 6.41
C PHE A 19 3.75 0.83 7.54
N PRO A 20 4.74 1.13 8.37
CA PRO A 20 6.15 0.68 8.35
C PRO A 20 6.37 -0.69 9.02
N LEU A 21 5.30 -1.39 9.43
CA LEU A 21 5.38 -2.66 10.18
C LEU A 21 5.58 -3.88 9.27
N ALA A 22 5.62 -3.70 7.95
CA ALA A 22 5.79 -4.77 6.99
C ALA A 22 7.01 -5.64 7.29
N ASP A 23 6.82 -6.95 7.25
CA ASP A 23 7.91 -7.91 7.39
C ASP A 23 8.82 -7.89 6.14
N LYS A 24 10.04 -7.42 6.32
CA LYS A 24 11.03 -7.29 5.24
C LYS A 24 11.36 -8.64 4.58
N LYS A 25 11.31 -9.75 5.31
CA LYS A 25 11.54 -11.08 4.75
C LYS A 25 10.38 -11.50 3.86
N ALA A 26 9.14 -11.24 4.30
CA ALA A 26 7.95 -11.51 3.49
C ALA A 26 7.96 -10.67 2.19
N ILE A 27 8.34 -9.40 2.26
CA ILE A 27 8.50 -8.55 1.07
C ILE A 27 9.60 -9.10 0.15
N GLY A 28 10.73 -9.57 0.69
CA GLY A 28 11.78 -10.22 -0.09
C GLY A 28 11.30 -11.53 -0.76
N CYS A 29 10.43 -12.29 -0.12
CA CYS A 29 9.79 -13.46 -0.73
C CYS A 29 8.82 -13.05 -1.85
N LEU A 30 8.06 -11.98 -1.64
CA LEU A 30 7.14 -11.45 -2.65
C LEU A 30 7.90 -11.00 -3.91
N THR A 31 8.95 -10.20 -3.76
CA THR A 31 9.75 -9.73 -4.91
C THR A 31 10.36 -10.90 -5.69
N LYS A 32 10.87 -11.91 -4.99
CA LYS A 32 11.34 -13.15 -5.64
C LYS A 32 10.23 -13.90 -6.36
N ALA A 33 9.04 -14.00 -5.75
CA ALA A 33 7.91 -14.65 -6.39
C ALA A 33 7.50 -13.93 -7.67
N ILE A 34 7.48 -12.59 -7.67
CA ILE A 34 7.21 -11.77 -8.86
C ILE A 34 8.21 -12.07 -9.96
N GLU A 35 9.52 -12.12 -9.66
CA GLU A 35 10.58 -12.38 -10.61
C GLU A 35 10.51 -13.80 -11.22
N ILE A 36 10.12 -14.79 -10.43
CA ILE A 36 10.03 -16.20 -10.87
C ILE A 36 8.74 -16.43 -11.67
N VAL A 37 7.61 -15.98 -11.15
CA VAL A 37 6.28 -16.23 -11.73
C VAL A 37 6.06 -15.37 -12.98
N LYS A 38 6.60 -14.15 -13.01
CA LYS A 38 6.36 -13.14 -14.05
C LYS A 38 4.87 -13.04 -14.36
N PRO A 39 4.05 -12.57 -13.40
CA PRO A 39 2.60 -12.55 -13.57
C PRO A 39 2.17 -11.56 -14.64
N ASP A 40 1.03 -11.81 -15.25
CA ASP A 40 0.39 -10.85 -16.18
C ASP A 40 -0.24 -9.69 -15.42
N THR A 41 -0.70 -9.98 -14.20
CA THR A 41 -1.42 -9.02 -13.36
C THR A 41 -0.91 -9.09 -11.92
N TYR A 42 -0.78 -7.93 -11.30
CA TYR A 42 -0.55 -7.78 -9.88
C TYR A 42 -1.73 -7.05 -9.22
N VAL A 43 -2.22 -7.57 -8.12
CA VAL A 43 -3.32 -6.95 -7.36
C VAL A 43 -2.90 -6.78 -5.92
N ASP A 44 -2.94 -5.54 -5.44
CA ASP A 44 -2.84 -5.20 -4.03
C ASP A 44 -4.24 -5.04 -3.45
N LEU A 45 -4.58 -5.84 -2.45
CA LEU A 45 -5.91 -5.82 -1.83
C LEU A 45 -6.08 -4.72 -0.76
N GLY A 46 -5.06 -3.87 -0.60
CA GLY A 46 -5.13 -2.77 0.35
C GLY A 46 -4.53 -3.10 1.71
N ASP A 47 -4.83 -2.24 2.67
CA ASP A 47 -4.12 -2.14 3.95
C ASP A 47 -2.60 -2.05 3.74
N VAL A 48 -2.24 -1.22 2.78
CA VAL A 48 -0.85 -0.96 2.40
C VAL A 48 -0.12 -0.26 3.53
N GLY A 49 -0.76 0.75 4.14
CA GLY A 49 -0.23 1.51 5.27
C GLY A 49 -0.92 1.20 6.59
N GLU A 50 -0.19 1.31 7.68
CA GLU A 50 -0.75 1.20 9.02
C GLU A 50 -1.58 2.43 9.39
N PHE A 51 -1.11 3.63 9.00
CA PHE A 51 -1.76 4.93 9.23
C PHE A 51 -2.32 5.13 10.64
N HIS A 52 -1.73 4.48 11.63
CA HIS A 52 -2.26 4.45 12.99
C HIS A 52 -2.35 5.84 13.63
N ALA A 53 -1.48 6.77 13.22
CA ALA A 53 -1.52 8.14 13.70
C ALA A 53 -2.79 8.90 13.28
N PHE A 54 -3.42 8.48 12.18
CA PHE A 54 -4.70 9.03 11.71
C PHE A 54 -5.93 8.29 12.25
N SER A 55 -5.74 7.17 12.93
CA SER A 55 -6.84 6.33 13.39
C SER A 55 -7.73 7.02 14.42
N ALA A 56 -9.00 7.17 14.10
CA ALA A 56 -9.99 7.66 15.05
C ALA A 56 -10.22 6.68 16.22
N TRP A 57 -10.00 5.38 15.99
CA TRP A 57 -10.14 4.33 17.00
C TRP A 57 -9.12 4.44 18.13
N ARG A 58 -7.88 4.80 17.81
CA ARG A 58 -6.79 4.95 18.77
C ARG A 58 -7.11 5.98 19.85
N PHE A 59 -7.90 7.03 19.49
CA PHE A 59 -8.19 8.15 20.34
C PHE A 59 -9.66 8.21 20.80
N LYS A 60 -10.45 7.16 20.55
CA LYS A 60 -11.89 7.13 20.84
C LYS A 60 -12.23 7.47 22.30
N ARG A 61 -11.33 7.15 23.23
CA ARG A 61 -11.47 7.38 24.67
C ARG A 61 -10.41 8.35 25.25
N LYS A 62 -9.60 8.97 24.41
CA LYS A 62 -8.49 9.86 24.81
C LYS A 62 -8.55 11.15 24.01
N LYS A 63 -8.02 12.23 24.60
CA LYS A 63 -7.83 13.47 23.87
C LYS A 63 -6.91 13.24 22.68
N LYS A 64 -7.35 13.67 21.48
CA LYS A 64 -6.50 13.60 20.27
C LYS A 64 -5.26 14.46 20.48
N PRO A 65 -4.05 13.97 20.13
CA PRO A 65 -2.86 14.79 20.14
C PRO A 65 -2.96 15.91 19.10
N PRO A 66 -2.23 17.03 19.29
CA PRO A 66 -2.20 18.12 18.32
C PRO A 66 -1.55 17.67 17.00
N LEU A 67 -1.79 18.42 15.92
CA LEU A 67 -1.26 18.13 14.59
C LEU A 67 0.27 18.10 14.55
N GLU A 68 0.92 18.98 15.30
CA GLU A 68 2.39 19.02 15.42
C GLU A 68 2.99 17.69 15.93
N TYR A 69 2.19 16.90 16.64
CA TYR A 69 2.58 15.57 17.09
C TYR A 69 2.26 14.50 16.05
N ILE A 70 1.15 14.62 15.35
CA ILE A 70 0.65 13.63 14.38
C ILE A 70 1.46 13.67 13.09
N ILE A 71 1.65 14.85 12.50
CA ILE A 71 2.23 15.04 11.18
C ILE A 71 3.62 14.43 11.02
N PRO A 72 4.61 14.67 11.92
CA PRO A 72 5.94 14.05 11.76
C PRO A 72 5.91 12.52 11.79
N ARG A 73 4.95 11.93 12.48
CA ARG A 73 4.79 10.46 12.52
C ARG A 73 4.25 9.92 11.22
N VAL A 74 3.26 10.61 10.66
CA VAL A 74 2.69 10.26 9.36
C VAL A 74 3.72 10.42 8.26
N ASP A 75 4.49 11.51 8.25
CA ASP A 75 5.54 11.75 7.26
C ASP A 75 6.56 10.62 7.26
N LYS A 76 7.00 10.17 8.44
CA LYS A 76 7.92 9.06 8.59
C LYS A 76 7.33 7.73 8.10
N ASP A 77 6.06 7.48 8.40
CA ASP A 77 5.36 6.27 7.96
C ASP A 77 5.18 6.27 6.44
N VAL A 78 4.79 7.41 5.86
CA VAL A 78 4.63 7.57 4.40
C VAL A 78 5.97 7.38 3.69
N GLU A 79 7.06 7.97 4.19
CA GLU A 79 8.39 7.80 3.60
C GLU A 79 8.82 6.33 3.58
N ALA A 80 8.63 5.62 4.70
CA ALA A 80 8.92 4.19 4.78
C ALA A 80 8.03 3.38 3.82
N GLY A 81 6.78 3.78 3.66
CA GLY A 81 5.83 3.16 2.74
C GLY A 81 6.21 3.34 1.27
N ILE A 82 6.61 4.55 0.89
CA ILE A 82 7.09 4.83 -0.47
C ILE A 82 8.27 3.94 -0.81
N GLN A 83 9.26 3.84 0.06
CA GLN A 83 10.44 2.97 -0.15
C GLN A 83 10.05 1.50 -0.34
N LEU A 84 9.06 1.02 0.42
CA LEU A 84 8.54 -0.33 0.29
C LEU A 84 7.83 -0.56 -1.05
N LEU A 85 6.95 0.36 -1.42
CA LEU A 85 6.20 0.29 -2.66
C LEU A 85 7.12 0.39 -3.88
N ASP A 86 8.13 1.24 -3.84
CA ASP A 86 9.15 1.34 -4.89
C ASP A 86 9.89 0.01 -5.08
N THR A 87 10.24 -0.67 -3.99
CA THR A 87 10.88 -1.99 -4.04
C THR A 87 10.01 -3.03 -4.74
N ILE A 88 8.71 -3.03 -4.47
CA ILE A 88 7.75 -3.93 -5.14
C ILE A 88 7.59 -3.54 -6.61
N ASP A 89 7.42 -2.25 -6.89
CA ASP A 89 7.25 -1.73 -8.25
C ASP A 89 8.46 -2.03 -9.14
N GLU A 90 9.67 -1.87 -8.63
CA GLU A 90 10.88 -2.25 -9.36
C GLU A 90 10.88 -3.74 -9.76
N SER A 91 10.43 -4.63 -8.86
CA SER A 91 10.31 -6.06 -9.17
C SER A 91 9.24 -6.32 -10.22
N LEU A 92 8.12 -5.63 -10.15
CA LEU A 92 7.04 -5.72 -11.14
C LEU A 92 7.49 -5.23 -12.52
N ASP A 93 8.24 -4.14 -12.57
CA ASP A 93 8.77 -3.59 -13.81
C ASP A 93 9.83 -4.51 -14.43
N LYS A 94 10.75 -5.05 -13.64
CA LYS A 94 11.74 -6.05 -14.09
C LYS A 94 11.07 -7.32 -14.62
N ALA A 95 9.96 -7.74 -14.03
CA ALA A 95 9.16 -8.87 -14.49
C ALA A 95 8.22 -8.53 -15.66
N ASN A 96 8.21 -7.27 -16.12
CA ASN A 96 7.37 -6.76 -17.21
C ASN A 96 5.86 -6.90 -16.94
N VAL A 97 5.44 -6.73 -15.70
CA VAL A 97 4.04 -6.77 -15.30
C VAL A 97 3.35 -5.49 -15.77
N LYS A 98 2.35 -5.62 -16.64
CA LYS A 98 1.67 -4.48 -17.28
C LYS A 98 0.41 -4.04 -16.57
N ILE A 99 -0.27 -4.96 -15.89
CA ILE A 99 -1.53 -4.70 -15.21
C ILE A 99 -1.28 -4.71 -13.72
N LYS A 100 -1.45 -3.56 -13.09
CA LYS A 100 -1.28 -3.36 -11.66
C LYS A 100 -2.55 -2.73 -11.10
N HIS A 101 -3.12 -3.32 -10.08
CA HIS A 101 -4.28 -2.80 -9.37
C HIS A 101 -3.96 -2.65 -7.89
N MET A 102 -4.42 -1.56 -7.30
CA MET A 102 -4.41 -1.34 -5.87
C MET A 102 -5.83 -1.03 -5.40
N ILE A 103 -6.29 -1.79 -4.43
CA ILE A 103 -7.59 -1.59 -3.78
C ILE A 103 -7.34 -0.96 -2.42
N GLN A 104 -8.13 0.03 -2.07
CA GLN A 104 -8.02 0.70 -0.79
C GLN A 104 -8.62 -0.17 0.33
N GLY A 105 -7.81 -0.50 1.33
CA GLY A 105 -8.25 -1.22 2.52
C GLY A 105 -8.83 -0.29 3.59
N ASN A 106 -9.22 -0.83 4.74
CA ASN A 106 -9.83 -0.02 5.80
C ASN A 106 -8.83 0.93 6.49
N HIS A 107 -7.56 0.59 6.60
CA HIS A 107 -6.53 1.52 7.09
C HIS A 107 -6.23 2.62 6.07
N ASP A 108 -6.27 2.31 4.80
CA ASP A 108 -5.93 3.24 3.72
C ASP A 108 -6.97 4.36 3.55
N VAL A 109 -8.18 4.21 4.10
CA VAL A 109 -9.19 5.28 4.12
C VAL A 109 -8.99 6.28 5.27
N TRP A 110 -8.21 5.95 6.29
CA TRP A 110 -8.01 6.85 7.43
C TRP A 110 -7.33 8.16 7.06
N PRO A 111 -6.32 8.21 6.18
CA PRO A 111 -5.80 9.47 5.66
C PRO A 111 -6.87 10.35 5.04
N ASP A 112 -7.74 9.78 4.20
CA ASP A 112 -8.81 10.52 3.54
C ASP A 112 -9.82 11.07 4.54
N MET A 113 -10.26 10.25 5.49
CA MET A 113 -11.17 10.66 6.57
C MET A 113 -10.55 11.78 7.44
N PHE A 114 -9.25 11.70 7.69
CA PHE A 114 -8.54 12.72 8.47
C PHE A 114 -8.47 14.05 7.71
N VAL A 115 -8.17 14.01 6.42
CA VAL A 115 -8.12 15.20 5.55
C VAL A 115 -9.50 15.83 5.41
N ASP A 116 -10.56 15.04 5.33
CA ASP A 116 -11.93 15.56 5.28
C ASP A 116 -12.29 16.40 6.53
N GLN A 117 -11.70 16.05 7.68
CA GLN A 117 -11.80 16.84 8.92
C GLN A 117 -10.79 18.00 9.00
N HIS A 118 -9.73 17.96 8.17
CA HIS A 118 -8.64 18.94 8.14
C HIS A 118 -8.30 19.33 6.71
N PRO A 119 -9.20 20.03 5.99
CA PRO A 119 -9.07 20.25 4.54
C PRO A 119 -7.86 21.13 4.12
N TYR A 120 -7.17 21.73 5.08
CA TYR A 120 -5.95 22.51 4.84
C TYR A 120 -4.67 21.67 4.72
N ILE A 121 -4.75 20.33 4.83
CA ILE A 121 -3.64 19.40 4.64
C ILE A 121 -3.95 18.35 3.55
N PRO A 122 -4.36 18.74 2.34
CA PRO A 122 -4.84 17.82 1.30
C PRO A 122 -3.78 16.85 0.77
N GLN A 123 -2.50 17.14 0.99
CA GLN A 123 -1.38 16.30 0.58
C GLN A 123 -1.35 14.95 1.27
N TYR A 124 -2.07 14.78 2.37
CA TYR A 124 -2.14 13.53 3.13
C TYR A 124 -3.27 12.60 2.68
N LYS A 125 -4.04 12.93 1.65
CA LYS A 125 -4.94 11.96 1.02
C LYS A 125 -4.16 10.76 0.52
N PHE A 126 -4.75 9.59 0.63
CA PHE A 126 -4.09 8.32 0.31
C PHE A 126 -3.52 8.31 -1.11
N ASP A 127 -4.30 8.74 -2.09
CA ASP A 127 -3.88 8.84 -3.50
C ASP A 127 -2.70 9.79 -3.73
N LYS A 128 -2.56 10.83 -2.90
CA LYS A 128 -1.46 11.81 -2.99
C LYS A 128 -0.24 11.43 -2.15
N ALA A 129 -0.46 10.76 -1.03
CA ALA A 129 0.62 10.39 -0.12
C ALA A 129 1.38 9.13 -0.57
N CYS A 130 0.72 8.20 -1.27
CA CYS A 130 1.26 6.88 -1.61
C CYS A 130 1.44 6.66 -3.12
N MET A 131 1.09 7.62 -3.92
CA MET A 131 1.24 7.59 -5.37
C MET A 131 2.11 8.72 -5.88
#